data_02b81bb894e2daf9891c698bcdda19bb
#
_entry.id   02b81bb894e2daf9891c698bcdda19bb
#
_cell.length_a   1.000
_cell.length_b   1.000
_cell.length_c   1.000
_cell.angle_alpha   90.00
_cell.angle_beta   90.00
_cell.angle_gamma   90.00
#
_symmetry.space_group_name_H-M   'P 1'
#
loop_
_entity.id
_entity.type
_entity.pdbx_description
1 polymer ?
#
loop_
_entity_poly.entity_id
_entity_poly.type
_entity_poly.pdbx_seq_one_letter_code
_entity_poly.pdbx_strand_id
1 'polypeptide(L)'
;GIRSDLNFPVKLAQETAAKYGITIIPGAEITREPIAYGHYNALFTTDNNAIYAADALQSLRNAKAQGALVMHNHPGWRRKSLEHPEFEVAAYGEGLIDGIEIMNGGEFYPKAISRAHAKNLFVSANTDIHDSATETYRAQGHRRNMTLIFAKENTLEALREAIEARRTLAYSFGTIAGDEQLPK
;
A
#
# COMPACT_ATOMS: atom_id res chain seq x y z
N GLY A 1 27.99 -9.93 5.86
CA GLY A 1 26.69 -10.49 5.49
C GLY A 1 26.37 -10.12 4.05
N ILE A 2 25.75 -11.02 3.31
CA ILE A 2 25.25 -10.74 1.96
C ILE A 2 24.06 -9.80 2.14
N ARG A 3 24.15 -8.56 1.62
CA ARG A 3 22.97 -7.69 1.51
C ARG A 3 22.20 -8.10 0.27
N SER A 4 20.92 -8.42 0.43
CA SER A 4 20.02 -8.59 -0.72
C SER A 4 19.82 -7.24 -1.41
N ASP A 5 19.86 -7.23 -2.75
CA ASP A 5 19.46 -6.05 -3.52
C ASP A 5 17.93 -5.98 -3.57
N LEU A 6 17.35 -5.06 -2.81
CA LEU A 6 15.90 -4.86 -2.72
C LEU A 6 15.30 -4.21 -3.98
N ASN A 7 16.11 -3.75 -4.92
CA ASN A 7 15.68 -3.24 -6.22
C ASN A 7 15.53 -4.37 -7.26
N PHE A 8 16.23 -5.49 -7.07
CA PHE A 8 16.23 -6.59 -8.03
C PHE A 8 14.82 -7.14 -8.32
N PRO A 9 13.95 -7.42 -7.33
CA PRO A 9 12.60 -7.93 -7.59
C PRO A 9 11.75 -6.97 -8.43
N VAL A 10 11.90 -5.66 -8.22
CA VAL A 10 11.18 -4.64 -8.99
C VAL A 10 11.63 -4.66 -10.47
N LYS A 11 12.93 -4.70 -10.73
CA LYS A 11 13.47 -4.78 -12.11
C LYS A 11 12.95 -6.02 -12.82
N LEU A 12 13.03 -7.19 -12.18
CA LEU A 12 12.54 -8.44 -12.73
C LEU A 12 11.04 -8.40 -13.03
N ALA A 13 10.26 -7.82 -12.13
CA ALA A 13 8.82 -7.65 -12.31
C ALA A 13 8.51 -6.71 -13.49
N GLN A 14 9.21 -5.59 -13.62
CA GLN A 14 9.05 -4.63 -14.72
C GLN A 14 9.36 -5.26 -16.09
N GLU A 15 10.49 -5.97 -16.19
CA GLU A 15 10.89 -6.69 -17.42
C GLU A 15 9.89 -7.76 -17.83
N THR A 16 9.32 -8.45 -16.85
CA THR A 16 8.33 -9.52 -17.10
C THR A 16 6.98 -8.94 -17.48
N ALA A 17 6.50 -7.97 -16.72
CA ALA A 17 5.18 -7.35 -16.86
C ALA A 17 5.02 -6.57 -18.18
N ALA A 18 6.10 -5.97 -18.68
CA ALA A 18 6.10 -5.27 -19.96
C ALA A 18 5.62 -6.14 -21.13
N LYS A 19 5.90 -7.45 -21.09
CA LYS A 19 5.46 -8.41 -22.10
C LYS A 19 3.94 -8.61 -22.15
N TYR A 20 3.25 -8.20 -21.08
CA TYR A 20 1.80 -8.38 -20.90
C TYR A 20 1.06 -7.03 -20.82
N GLY A 21 1.71 -5.92 -21.09
CA GLY A 21 1.11 -4.59 -20.98
C GLY A 21 0.74 -4.19 -19.55
N ILE A 22 1.43 -4.75 -18.55
CA ILE A 22 1.22 -4.46 -17.14
C ILE A 22 2.24 -3.43 -16.68
N THR A 23 1.77 -2.36 -16.06
CA THR A 23 2.62 -1.33 -15.42
C THR A 23 2.92 -1.74 -13.98
N ILE A 24 4.20 -1.85 -13.64
CA ILE A 24 4.66 -2.13 -12.28
C ILE A 24 5.00 -0.83 -11.58
N ILE A 25 4.28 -0.51 -10.51
CA ILE A 25 4.64 0.58 -9.61
C ILE A 25 5.80 0.08 -8.73
N PRO A 26 6.99 0.70 -8.80
CA PRO A 26 8.10 0.31 -7.94
C PRO A 26 7.79 0.63 -6.49
N GLY A 27 8.17 -0.28 -5.59
CA GLY A 27 7.88 -0.10 -4.17
C GLY A 27 8.53 -1.16 -3.30
N ALA A 28 8.35 -1.00 -2.00
CA ALA A 28 8.78 -1.96 -0.99
C ALA A 28 7.87 -1.89 0.23
N GLU A 29 7.69 -3.01 0.90
CA GLU A 29 7.06 -3.04 2.20
C GLU A 29 8.08 -2.74 3.30
N ILE A 30 7.73 -1.81 4.17
CA ILE A 30 8.45 -1.46 5.40
C ILE A 30 7.79 -2.23 6.53
N THR A 31 8.26 -3.44 6.77
CA THR A 31 7.81 -4.33 7.84
C THR A 31 8.65 -4.11 9.08
N ARG A 32 8.02 -3.90 10.23
CA ARG A 32 8.72 -3.60 11.49
C ARG A 32 8.16 -4.37 12.67
N GLU A 33 9.08 -4.77 13.53
CA GLU A 33 8.77 -5.32 14.86
C GLU A 33 9.14 -4.28 15.94
N PRO A 34 8.40 -4.19 17.04
CA PRO A 34 7.17 -4.95 17.35
C PRO A 34 6.00 -4.55 16.44
N ILE A 35 5.01 -5.42 16.34
CA ILE A 35 3.81 -5.25 15.49
C ILE A 35 3.07 -3.91 15.73
N ALA A 36 3.29 -3.30 16.90
CA ALA A 36 2.77 -1.97 17.22
C ALA A 36 3.25 -0.88 16.26
N TYR A 37 4.38 -1.08 15.55
CA TYR A 37 4.84 -0.15 14.52
C TYR A 37 4.01 -0.23 13.23
N GLY A 38 3.35 -1.36 12.97
CA GLY A 38 2.60 -1.60 11.75
C GLY A 38 3.50 -1.89 10.54
N HIS A 39 2.85 -2.15 9.40
CA HIS A 39 3.50 -2.37 8.11
C HIS A 39 3.07 -1.29 7.13
N TYR A 40 3.98 -0.89 6.25
CA TYR A 40 3.75 0.21 5.32
C TYR A 40 4.30 -0.11 3.94
N ASN A 41 3.54 0.14 2.89
CA ASN A 41 4.06 0.10 1.54
C ASN A 41 4.53 1.50 1.11
N ALA A 42 5.79 1.59 0.69
CA ALA A 42 6.30 2.74 -0.04
C ALA A 42 6.11 2.49 -1.54
N LEU A 43 5.33 3.32 -2.21
CA LEU A 43 5.03 3.24 -3.64
C LEU A 43 5.80 4.33 -4.41
N PHE A 44 6.17 4.06 -5.67
CA PHE A 44 6.95 4.96 -6.53
C PHE A 44 8.35 5.26 -5.97
N THR A 45 8.98 4.26 -5.39
CA THR A 45 10.35 4.36 -4.88
C THR A 45 11.36 4.40 -6.03
N THR A 46 12.51 5.04 -5.79
CA THR A 46 13.64 5.07 -6.72
C THR A 46 14.78 4.15 -6.29
N ASP A 47 14.93 3.93 -4.98
CA ASP A 47 15.92 3.03 -4.40
C ASP A 47 15.40 2.40 -3.10
N ASN A 48 14.99 1.14 -3.18
CA ASN A 48 14.50 0.39 -2.02
C ASN A 48 15.60 0.09 -1.00
N ASN A 49 16.86 -0.01 -1.44
CA ASN A 49 17.99 -0.26 -0.52
C ASN A 49 18.25 0.93 0.42
N ALA A 50 17.89 2.15 0.01
CA ALA A 50 18.07 3.36 0.79
C ALA A 50 16.95 3.61 1.81
N ILE A 51 15.88 2.81 1.82
CA ILE A 51 14.73 3.00 2.72
C ILE A 51 15.08 2.57 4.15
N TYR A 52 15.78 1.46 4.32
CA TYR A 52 16.03 0.88 5.63
C TYR A 52 16.84 1.82 6.55
N ALA A 53 16.36 2.00 7.76
CA ALA A 53 17.06 2.60 8.89
C ALA A 53 16.80 1.80 10.16
N ALA A 54 17.69 1.86 11.15
CA ALA A 54 17.48 1.19 12.44
C ALA A 54 16.24 1.74 13.16
N ASP A 55 16.04 3.05 13.12
CA ASP A 55 14.82 3.71 13.54
C ASP A 55 13.70 3.48 12.51
N ALA A 56 12.54 3.01 12.98
CA ALA A 56 11.42 2.68 12.12
C ALA A 56 10.79 3.92 11.46
N LEU A 57 10.69 5.02 12.20
CA LEU A 57 10.14 6.28 11.69
C LEU A 57 11.07 6.88 10.62
N GLN A 58 12.39 6.73 10.82
CA GLN A 58 13.37 7.16 9.83
C GLN A 58 13.23 6.39 8.51
N SER A 59 12.84 5.11 8.54
CA SER A 59 12.56 4.37 7.30
C SER A 59 11.39 4.98 6.51
N LEU A 60 10.34 5.44 7.18
CA LEU A 60 9.24 6.17 6.52
C LEU A 60 9.73 7.51 5.95
N ARG A 61 10.54 8.26 6.71
CA ARG A 61 11.13 9.52 6.22
C ARG A 61 12.03 9.30 5.00
N ASN A 62 12.83 8.22 5.00
CA ASN A 62 13.68 7.87 3.86
C ASN A 62 12.87 7.55 2.61
N ALA A 63 11.74 6.85 2.74
CA ALA A 63 10.80 6.61 1.65
C ALA A 63 10.22 7.94 1.12
N LYS A 64 9.74 8.79 2.03
CA LYS A 64 9.21 10.13 1.66
C LYS A 64 10.25 11.02 0.99
N ALA A 65 11.52 10.95 1.43
CA ALA A 65 12.61 11.73 0.83
C ALA A 65 12.89 11.37 -0.65
N GLN A 66 12.50 10.16 -1.08
CA GLN A 66 12.53 9.75 -2.49
C GLN A 66 11.29 10.21 -3.28
N GLY A 67 10.34 10.88 -2.63
CA GLY A 67 9.04 11.21 -3.18
C GLY A 67 8.05 10.04 -3.18
N ALA A 68 8.29 8.96 -2.45
CA ALA A 68 7.36 7.84 -2.37
C ALA A 68 6.04 8.25 -1.69
N LEU A 69 4.94 7.60 -2.13
CA LEU A 69 3.68 7.59 -1.40
C LEU A 69 3.72 6.43 -0.41
N VAL A 70 3.43 6.70 0.85
CA VAL A 70 3.45 5.69 1.90
C VAL A 70 2.03 5.33 2.32
N MET A 71 1.73 4.05 2.27
CA MET A 71 0.43 3.49 2.64
C MET A 71 0.55 2.62 3.90
N HIS A 72 -0.38 2.81 4.85
CA HIS A 72 -0.49 1.96 6.03
C HIS A 72 -1.25 0.69 5.68
N ASN A 73 -0.57 -0.45 5.73
CA ASN A 73 -1.11 -1.76 5.39
C ASN A 73 -1.92 -2.35 6.55
N HIS A 74 -2.95 -3.14 6.23
CA HIS A 74 -3.76 -3.97 7.14
C HIS A 74 -3.79 -3.45 8.60
N PRO A 75 -4.34 -2.24 8.86
CA PRO A 75 -4.17 -1.53 10.13
C PRO A 75 -4.81 -2.23 11.33
N GLY A 76 -5.66 -3.22 11.10
CA GLY A 76 -6.28 -4.06 12.13
C GLY A 76 -5.62 -5.41 12.35
N TRP A 77 -4.64 -5.78 11.53
CA TRP A 77 -4.01 -7.09 11.60
C TRP A 77 -3.37 -7.37 12.98
N ARG A 78 -3.75 -8.51 13.58
CA ARG A 78 -3.34 -8.92 14.94
C ARG A 78 -3.60 -7.88 16.04
N ARG A 79 -4.52 -6.94 15.82
CA ARG A 79 -4.89 -5.90 16.78
C ARG A 79 -6.35 -6.08 17.24
N LYS A 80 -6.60 -5.80 18.51
CA LYS A 80 -7.96 -5.79 19.08
C LYS A 80 -8.70 -4.50 18.75
N SER A 81 -8.00 -3.43 18.43
CA SER A 81 -8.57 -2.13 18.08
C SER A 81 -7.68 -1.41 17.05
N LEU A 82 -8.23 -0.40 16.38
CA LEU A 82 -7.48 0.53 15.55
C LEU A 82 -6.99 1.76 16.35
N GLU A 83 -6.85 1.65 17.67
CA GLU A 83 -6.22 2.67 18.49
C GLU A 83 -4.79 2.93 18.00
N HIS A 84 -4.39 4.19 18.07
CA HIS A 84 -3.11 4.63 17.55
C HIS A 84 -1.97 4.38 18.56
N PRO A 85 -1.07 3.42 18.30
CA PRO A 85 0.19 3.38 19.03
C PRO A 85 0.97 4.69 18.84
N GLU A 86 1.85 5.01 19.75
CA GLU A 86 2.70 6.21 19.71
C GLU A 86 3.41 6.38 18.35
N PHE A 87 3.88 5.28 17.80
CA PHE A 87 4.51 5.26 16.48
C PHE A 87 3.58 5.77 15.37
N GLU A 88 2.34 5.28 15.32
CA GLU A 88 1.37 5.73 14.32
C GLU A 88 1.00 7.20 14.51
N VAL A 89 0.85 7.64 15.78
CA VAL A 89 0.60 9.06 16.07
C VAL A 89 1.69 9.94 15.48
N ALA A 90 2.96 9.55 15.67
CA ALA A 90 4.09 10.27 15.09
C ALA A 90 4.09 10.22 13.55
N ALA A 91 3.93 9.02 12.95
CA ALA A 91 3.94 8.85 11.50
C ALA A 91 2.84 9.66 10.80
N TYR A 92 1.62 9.65 11.34
CA TYR A 92 0.52 10.46 10.82
C TYR A 92 0.69 11.95 11.14
N GLY A 93 1.24 12.28 12.30
CA GLY A 93 1.49 13.66 12.74
C GLY A 93 2.53 14.37 11.89
N GLU A 94 3.56 13.66 11.45
CA GLU A 94 4.59 14.17 10.54
C GLU A 94 4.16 14.19 9.06
N GLY A 95 2.94 13.73 8.74
CA GLY A 95 2.46 13.66 7.34
C GLY A 95 3.21 12.63 6.49
N LEU A 96 3.72 11.57 7.12
CA LEU A 96 4.46 10.53 6.41
C LEU A 96 3.55 9.53 5.70
N ILE A 97 2.26 9.49 6.03
CA ILE A 97 1.29 8.52 5.52
C ILE A 97 0.35 9.20 4.52
N ASP A 98 0.30 8.69 3.31
CA ASP A 98 -0.53 9.21 2.20
C ASP A 98 -1.79 8.36 1.96
N GLY A 99 -1.77 7.09 2.37
CA GLY A 99 -2.87 6.16 2.14
C GLY A 99 -3.04 5.15 3.27
N ILE A 100 -4.18 4.47 3.24
CA ILE A 100 -4.50 3.41 4.21
C ILE A 100 -5.24 2.27 3.52
N GLU A 101 -4.89 1.06 3.89
CA GLU A 101 -5.58 -0.12 3.43
C GLU A 101 -6.87 -0.33 4.24
N ILE A 102 -7.98 -0.51 3.54
CA ILE A 102 -9.29 -0.75 4.16
C ILE A 102 -9.80 -2.17 3.96
N MET A 103 -9.20 -2.92 3.05
CA MET A 103 -9.44 -4.34 2.84
C MET A 103 -8.12 -5.05 2.54
N ASN A 104 -7.87 -6.18 3.22
CA ASN A 104 -6.66 -7.00 3.00
C ASN A 104 -7.03 -8.48 3.10
N GLY A 105 -6.67 -9.28 2.10
CA GLY A 105 -7.03 -10.70 2.06
C GLY A 105 -8.53 -10.89 2.29
N GLY A 106 -8.91 -11.53 3.40
CA GLY A 106 -10.31 -11.71 3.82
C GLY A 106 -10.80 -10.70 4.84
N GLU A 107 -10.00 -9.72 5.20
CA GLU A 107 -10.32 -8.76 6.28
C GLU A 107 -10.83 -7.43 5.73
N PHE A 108 -11.74 -6.81 6.49
CA PHE A 108 -12.29 -5.47 6.19
C PHE A 108 -12.18 -4.58 7.44
N TYR A 109 -11.65 -3.39 7.26
CA TYR A 109 -11.36 -2.41 8.32
C TYR A 109 -12.24 -1.16 8.18
N PRO A 110 -13.53 -1.19 8.55
CA PRO A 110 -14.44 -0.06 8.34
C PRO A 110 -13.99 1.22 9.06
N LYS A 111 -13.36 1.11 10.23
CA LYS A 111 -12.79 2.27 10.95
C LYS A 111 -11.65 2.96 10.20
N ALA A 112 -10.97 2.24 9.30
CA ALA A 112 -9.92 2.81 8.46
C ALA A 112 -10.50 3.77 7.42
N ILE A 113 -11.75 3.59 6.97
CA ILE A 113 -12.45 4.51 6.06
C ILE A 113 -12.61 5.88 6.73
N SER A 114 -13.11 5.91 7.97
CA SER A 114 -13.26 7.16 8.72
C SER A 114 -11.91 7.86 8.93
N ARG A 115 -10.84 7.08 9.17
CA ARG A 115 -9.47 7.60 9.29
C ARG A 115 -8.96 8.17 7.96
N ALA A 116 -9.21 7.47 6.86
CA ALA A 116 -8.84 7.95 5.53
C ALA A 116 -9.49 9.30 5.22
N HIS A 117 -10.78 9.43 5.48
CA HIS A 117 -11.52 10.67 5.29
C HIS A 117 -10.98 11.80 6.20
N ALA A 118 -10.85 11.54 7.51
CA ALA A 118 -10.38 12.55 8.47
C ALA A 118 -8.96 13.06 8.19
N LYS A 119 -8.10 12.24 7.58
CA LYS A 119 -6.69 12.56 7.29
C LYS A 119 -6.41 12.80 5.80
N ASN A 120 -7.44 12.82 4.96
CA ASN A 120 -7.33 12.98 3.51
C ASN A 120 -6.35 11.98 2.87
N LEU A 121 -6.52 10.68 3.16
CA LEU A 121 -5.70 9.60 2.64
C LEU A 121 -6.38 8.93 1.45
N PHE A 122 -5.59 8.41 0.49
CA PHE A 122 -6.16 7.47 -0.47
C PHE A 122 -6.48 6.13 0.21
N VAL A 123 -7.47 5.41 -0.33
CA VAL A 123 -7.86 4.09 0.16
C VAL A 123 -7.38 2.99 -0.78
N SER A 124 -7.13 1.80 -0.22
CA SER A 124 -6.72 0.65 -1.00
C SER A 124 -7.33 -0.66 -0.50
N ALA A 125 -7.35 -1.65 -1.38
CA ALA A 125 -7.58 -3.05 -1.08
C ALA A 125 -6.50 -3.89 -1.75
N ASN A 126 -5.79 -4.70 -0.97
CA ASN A 126 -4.67 -5.49 -1.46
C ASN A 126 -4.79 -6.94 -0.99
N THR A 127 -3.98 -7.80 -1.56
CA THR A 127 -4.08 -9.25 -1.36
C THR A 127 -3.15 -9.77 -0.29
N ASP A 128 -2.03 -9.10 -0.07
CA ASP A 128 -0.96 -9.55 0.83
C ASP A 128 -0.50 -10.99 0.51
N ILE A 129 -0.32 -11.25 -0.79
CA ILE A 129 0.01 -12.60 -1.28
C ILE A 129 1.45 -12.97 -0.93
N HIS A 130 1.62 -14.13 -0.30
CA HIS A 130 2.91 -14.73 0.04
C HIS A 130 3.20 -16.01 -0.75
N ASP A 131 2.20 -16.54 -1.47
CA ASP A 131 2.28 -17.75 -2.29
C ASP A 131 2.01 -17.46 -3.76
N SER A 132 1.92 -18.52 -4.59
CA SER A 132 1.55 -18.32 -5.99
C SER A 132 0.13 -17.75 -6.11
N ALA A 133 -0.03 -16.71 -6.92
CA ALA A 133 -1.33 -16.07 -7.15
C ALA A 133 -2.40 -17.06 -7.61
N THR A 134 -2.04 -18.03 -8.46
CA THR A 134 -2.96 -19.05 -8.98
C THR A 134 -3.53 -19.91 -7.88
N GLU A 135 -2.69 -20.37 -6.94
CA GLU A 135 -3.14 -21.24 -5.84
C GLU A 135 -3.97 -20.47 -4.83
N THR A 136 -3.53 -19.27 -4.46
CA THR A 136 -4.25 -18.40 -3.54
C THR A 136 -5.64 -18.05 -4.09
N TYR A 137 -5.76 -17.64 -5.35
CA TYR A 137 -7.05 -17.28 -5.92
C TYR A 137 -7.94 -18.49 -6.18
N ARG A 138 -7.37 -19.65 -6.50
CA ARG A 138 -8.16 -20.89 -6.60
C ARG A 138 -8.79 -21.25 -5.27
N ALA A 139 -8.04 -21.19 -4.17
CA ALA A 139 -8.53 -21.45 -2.82
C ALA A 139 -9.63 -20.46 -2.39
N GLN A 140 -9.58 -19.22 -2.88
CA GLN A 140 -10.55 -18.17 -2.62
C GLN A 140 -11.69 -18.08 -3.67
N GLY A 141 -11.86 -19.09 -4.50
CA GLY A 141 -12.88 -19.09 -5.56
C GLY A 141 -12.60 -18.03 -6.65
N HIS A 142 -11.35 -17.80 -6.98
CA HIS A 142 -10.85 -16.79 -7.95
C HIS A 142 -11.21 -15.33 -7.58
N ARG A 143 -11.60 -15.08 -6.35
CA ARG A 143 -11.86 -13.72 -5.85
C ARG A 143 -10.57 -13.11 -5.29
N ARG A 144 -10.41 -11.81 -5.49
CA ARG A 144 -9.25 -11.08 -4.96
C ARG A 144 -9.60 -9.64 -4.63
N ASN A 145 -8.85 -9.06 -3.72
CA ASN A 145 -8.88 -7.63 -3.47
C ASN A 145 -8.19 -6.89 -4.61
N MET A 146 -8.70 -5.72 -4.93
CA MET A 146 -8.12 -4.81 -5.91
C MET A 146 -8.33 -3.37 -5.48
N THR A 147 -7.33 -2.54 -5.69
CA THR A 147 -7.49 -1.09 -5.65
C THR A 147 -7.87 -0.64 -7.06
N LEU A 148 -9.06 -0.05 -7.21
CA LEU A 148 -9.47 0.58 -8.46
C LEU A 148 -8.87 1.98 -8.50
N ILE A 149 -8.11 2.31 -9.53
CA ILE A 149 -7.43 3.60 -9.69
C ILE A 149 -8.01 4.29 -10.93
N PHE A 150 -8.60 5.47 -10.76
CA PHE A 150 -9.21 6.23 -11.84
C PHE A 150 -8.18 7.18 -12.47
N ALA A 151 -7.27 6.59 -13.23
CA ALA A 151 -6.23 7.28 -13.96
C ALA A 151 -6.65 7.53 -15.42
N LYS A 152 -6.07 8.55 -16.06
CA LYS A 152 -6.36 8.88 -17.47
C LYS A 152 -5.78 7.84 -18.43
N GLU A 153 -4.68 7.20 -18.04
CA GLU A 153 -3.98 6.19 -18.82
C GLU A 153 -3.16 5.27 -17.90
N ASN A 154 -2.68 4.15 -18.44
CA ASN A 154 -1.88 3.19 -17.69
C ASN A 154 -0.38 3.54 -17.77
N THR A 155 0.00 4.69 -17.23
CA THR A 155 1.39 5.12 -17.05
C THR A 155 1.70 5.39 -15.58
N LEU A 156 2.97 5.33 -15.19
CA LEU A 156 3.37 5.60 -13.80
C LEU A 156 2.96 7.01 -13.35
N GLU A 157 3.09 7.98 -14.23
CA GLU A 157 2.74 9.39 -13.97
C GLU A 157 1.24 9.56 -13.76
N ALA A 158 0.41 8.98 -14.62
CA ALA A 158 -1.05 9.08 -14.52
C ALA A 158 -1.59 8.29 -13.31
N LEU A 159 -1.02 7.12 -13.03
CA LEU A 159 -1.36 6.34 -11.84
C LEU A 159 -1.00 7.09 -10.56
N ARG A 160 0.20 7.68 -10.52
CA ARG A 160 0.65 8.49 -9.39
C ARG A 160 -0.29 9.69 -9.15
N GLU A 161 -0.56 10.45 -10.19
CA GLU A 161 -1.45 11.61 -10.12
C GLU A 161 -2.84 11.22 -9.59
N ALA A 162 -3.40 10.11 -10.08
CA ALA A 162 -4.70 9.62 -9.63
C ALA A 162 -4.70 9.22 -8.14
N ILE A 163 -3.65 8.54 -7.67
CA ILE A 163 -3.52 8.14 -6.27
C ILE A 163 -3.33 9.38 -5.37
N GLU A 164 -2.48 10.32 -5.76
CA GLU A 164 -2.29 11.59 -5.04
C GLU A 164 -3.58 12.42 -4.96
N ALA A 165 -4.39 12.37 -6.01
CA ALA A 165 -5.71 13.00 -6.04
C ALA A 165 -6.82 12.18 -5.33
N ARG A 166 -6.50 11.06 -4.67
CA ARG A 166 -7.41 10.13 -3.96
C ARG A 166 -8.46 9.50 -4.87
N ARG A 167 -8.21 9.43 -6.16
CA ARG A 167 -9.11 8.76 -7.11
C ARG A 167 -8.92 7.25 -7.07
N THR A 168 -9.16 6.67 -5.87
CA THR A 168 -9.05 5.23 -5.62
C THR A 168 -10.28 4.70 -4.90
N LEU A 169 -10.66 3.46 -5.21
CA LEU A 169 -11.66 2.69 -4.47
C LEU A 169 -11.10 1.31 -4.12
N ALA A 170 -11.43 0.83 -2.95
CA ALA A 170 -11.15 -0.54 -2.54
C ALA A 170 -12.25 -1.48 -3.05
N TYR A 171 -11.86 -2.57 -3.70
CA TYR A 171 -12.77 -3.62 -4.14
C TYR A 171 -12.36 -4.94 -3.52
N SER A 172 -13.32 -5.64 -2.92
CA SER A 172 -13.13 -6.98 -2.37
C SER A 172 -14.42 -7.79 -2.42
N PHE A 173 -14.37 -8.98 -3.00
CA PHE A 173 -15.46 -9.97 -2.99
C PHE A 173 -16.86 -9.41 -3.38
N GLY A 174 -16.90 -8.47 -4.33
CA GLY A 174 -18.14 -7.84 -4.78
C GLY A 174 -18.55 -6.59 -3.99
N THR A 175 -17.75 -6.18 -3.00
CA THR A 175 -17.95 -4.95 -2.23
C THR A 175 -16.99 -3.88 -2.71
N ILE A 176 -17.50 -2.65 -2.89
CA ILE A 176 -16.70 -1.46 -3.18
C ILE A 176 -16.81 -0.51 -1.99
N ALA A 177 -15.69 0.05 -1.58
CA ALA A 177 -15.64 1.04 -0.50
C ALA A 177 -14.60 2.14 -0.80
N GLY A 178 -14.89 3.36 -0.36
CA GLY A 178 -14.04 4.54 -0.55
C GLY A 178 -14.84 5.83 -0.46
N ASP A 179 -14.34 6.92 -1.06
CA ASP A 179 -15.02 8.20 -1.05
C ASP A 179 -16.21 8.20 -2.03
N GLU A 180 -17.38 8.66 -1.57
CA GLU A 180 -18.58 8.81 -2.39
C GLU A 180 -18.46 9.90 -3.48
N GLN A 181 -17.48 10.78 -3.37
CA GLN A 181 -17.24 11.89 -4.29
C GLN A 181 -16.37 11.52 -5.50
N LEU A 182 -16.01 10.24 -5.65
CA LEU A 182 -15.31 9.80 -6.83
C LEU A 182 -16.14 10.04 -8.10
N PRO A 183 -15.51 10.43 -9.21
CA PRO A 183 -16.16 11.16 -10.28
C PRO A 183 -17.40 10.44 -10.81
N LYS A 184 -18.48 11.24 -10.87
CA LYS A 184 -19.69 10.92 -11.59
C LYS A 184 -19.43 10.91 -13.09
#